data_931900bc5b9601c880cb40040d556455
#
_entry.id   931900bc5b9601c880cb40040d556455
#
_cell.length_a   1.000
_cell.length_b   1.000
_cell.length_c   1.000
_cell.angle_alpha   90.00
_cell.angle_beta   90.00
_cell.angle_gamma   90.00
#
_symmetry.space_group_name_H-M   'P 1'
#
loop_
_entity.id
_entity.type
_entity.pdbx_description
1 polymer ?
#
loop_
_entity_poly.entity_id
_entity_poly.type
_entity_poly.pdbx_seq_one_letter_code
_entity_poly.pdbx_strand_id
1 'polypeptide(L)'
;MAKRQTLSVGLVSRVAKVVRPSGDSPEKTKLSRVSLPLNSRTFPKSALFYAPAFPYPRHMPAYLLALDQGTTSSRAIIFDESGKTIATAQEEFTQHFPAPGLVEHDAEEIWTTQLRVARETLHRAELDATDIAAIGITNQRETSVIWDRATGKPIGPAIVWQDRRTADYCGELEAAGHAPRIQEITGLVLDAYFSASKIRWILDHIKGARERADRGELAFGTIDSWLVWKLTGGRLHLTDATNASRTMLCDLRSTDWNDEMLDLFTIPRSLLPEIRDSSEVYGETEAELFGAPIKIAGIAGDQHAALFGQACHAPGMAKNTYGTGCFALMHTGKSPVVSRHRLLSTVAWRIGGKTEYALEGSVFIAGAVVQWLRDQLGIIQSSDEIEALAAQVEDNGGVYFVPAFSGLGAPHWDSYARGTISGLSRGSNRSHLARAALEGIAYQTGDVIRAMCDDAGIPLKELRVDGGATANGLLMQMQADLLGVPVVRAKTSEITALGAAYLAGLAVGVWADRAAIASNWTEDSRFIPGPGQQQMQDQLAAWHDAVERTLS
;
A
#
# COMPACT_ATOMS: atom_id res chain seq x y z
N MET A 1 49.74 37.00 5.95
CA MET A 1 49.29 38.38 5.66
C MET A 1 47.78 38.33 5.59
N ALA A 2 47.12 38.68 6.65
CA ALA A 2 46.33 39.86 6.99
C ALA A 2 45.11 40.01 6.04
N LYS A 3 43.85 40.03 6.45
CA LYS A 3 43.21 40.75 7.59
C LYS A 3 41.85 40.12 7.93
N ARG A 4 41.62 40.01 9.22
CA ARG A 4 40.26 39.91 9.85
C ARG A 4 39.52 41.25 9.69
N GLN A 5 38.22 41.18 9.52
CA GLN A 5 37.34 42.26 10.03
C GLN A 5 36.07 41.65 10.61
N THR A 6 35.99 41.74 11.91
CA THR A 6 34.85 41.61 12.79
C THR A 6 34.01 42.91 12.72
N LEU A 7 32.71 42.81 12.68
CA LEU A 7 31.80 43.88 13.11
C LEU A 7 30.63 43.25 13.89
N SER A 8 30.59 43.67 15.16
CA SER A 8 29.52 43.41 16.14
C SER A 8 28.57 44.60 16.21
N VAL A 9 27.47 44.40 17.00
CA VAL A 9 26.52 45.39 17.57
C VAL A 9 25.27 45.56 16.71
N GLY A 10 24.04 45.40 17.23
CA GLY A 10 23.51 45.69 18.56
C GLY A 10 22.08 45.25 18.73
N LEU A 11 21.80 44.82 19.91
CA LEU A 11 20.49 44.63 20.50
C LEU A 11 19.74 45.98 20.62
N VAL A 12 18.47 46.01 20.27
CA VAL A 12 17.51 46.98 20.85
C VAL A 12 16.19 46.26 21.16
N SER A 13 15.98 46.10 22.46
CA SER A 13 14.73 45.74 23.07
C SER A 13 13.78 46.95 23.07
N ARG A 14 12.52 46.76 22.71
CA ARG A 14 11.45 47.67 23.11
C ARG A 14 10.29 46.89 23.71
N VAL A 15 10.19 47.07 25.02
CA VAL A 15 9.01 46.79 25.85
C VAL A 15 7.99 47.90 25.60
N ALA A 16 6.75 47.60 25.33
CA ALA A 16 5.66 48.53 25.37
C ALA A 16 4.60 48.04 26.36
N LYS A 17 4.35 48.88 27.32
CA LYS A 17 3.46 48.76 28.48
C LYS A 17 1.97 48.69 28.10
N VAL A 18 1.29 47.83 28.85
CA VAL A 18 -0.17 47.78 29.03
C VAL A 18 -0.60 49.02 29.81
N VAL A 19 -1.63 49.73 29.33
CA VAL A 19 -2.43 50.71 30.13
C VAL A 19 -3.90 50.31 29.99
N ARG A 20 -4.49 49.96 31.14
CA ARG A 20 -5.95 49.97 31.37
C ARG A 20 -6.37 51.35 31.85
N PRO A 21 -7.60 51.78 31.57
CA PRO A 21 -8.33 52.61 32.53
C PRO A 21 -9.61 51.92 33.02
N SER A 22 -9.82 52.21 34.28
CA SER A 22 -10.91 51.84 35.15
C SER A 22 -12.07 52.85 35.06
N GLY A 23 -13.30 52.36 35.37
CA GLY A 23 -14.29 53.13 36.17
C GLY A 23 -15.47 53.71 35.40
N ASP A 24 -16.63 53.24 35.64
CA ASP A 24 -17.74 53.72 36.42
C ASP A 24 -19.11 53.32 35.82
N SER A 25 -19.94 52.69 36.64
CA SER A 25 -21.40 52.67 36.57
C SER A 25 -21.93 53.91 37.38
N PRO A 26 -23.21 54.30 37.37
CA PRO A 26 -24.45 53.60 37.00
C PRO A 26 -25.53 54.53 36.35
N GLU A 27 -26.60 53.96 35.79
CA GLU A 27 -27.94 54.55 36.05
C GLU A 27 -29.08 53.62 35.62
N LYS A 28 -30.02 53.51 36.56
CA LYS A 28 -31.31 52.81 36.43
C LYS A 28 -32.31 53.68 35.70
N THR A 29 -32.97 53.21 34.68
CA THR A 29 -34.22 53.77 34.21
C THR A 29 -35.26 52.64 34.10
N LYS A 30 -36.30 52.85 34.95
CA LYS A 30 -37.56 52.10 34.94
C LYS A 30 -38.39 52.52 33.73
N LEU A 31 -38.96 51.52 33.02
CA LEU A 31 -40.20 51.77 32.26
C LEU A 31 -41.09 50.53 32.25
N SER A 32 -42.16 50.68 32.87
CA SER A 32 -43.55 50.21 32.78
C SER A 32 -43.91 48.99 31.99
N ARG A 33 -44.59 48.09 32.74
CA ARG A 33 -45.38 46.93 32.25
C ARG A 33 -46.55 47.44 31.37
N VAL A 34 -46.64 46.84 30.17
CA VAL A 34 -47.91 46.75 29.42
C VAL A 34 -48.28 45.29 29.33
N SER A 35 -49.42 44.98 29.97
CA SER A 35 -50.04 43.66 29.93
C SER A 35 -50.94 43.57 28.70
N LEU A 36 -50.74 42.55 27.87
CA LEU A 36 -51.72 42.09 26.89
C LEU A 36 -51.95 40.58 27.05
N PRO A 37 -53.15 40.06 26.71
CA PRO A 37 -53.69 38.84 27.30
C PRO A 37 -53.19 37.57 26.63
N LEU A 38 -53.04 36.52 27.46
CA LEU A 38 -52.78 35.12 27.06
C LEU A 38 -53.97 34.60 26.21
N ASN A 39 -53.66 34.21 24.99
CA ASN A 39 -54.48 33.25 24.26
C ASN A 39 -53.69 31.94 24.12
N SER A 40 -54.18 30.95 24.81
CA SER A 40 -53.68 29.58 24.83
C SER A 40 -53.84 28.92 23.45
N ARG A 41 -52.73 28.77 22.74
CA ARG A 41 -52.59 27.73 21.70
C ARG A 41 -51.42 26.86 22.07
N THR A 42 -51.75 25.67 22.49
CA THR A 42 -50.86 24.53 22.72
C THR A 42 -50.04 24.23 21.45
N PHE A 43 -48.74 24.45 21.51
CA PHE A 43 -47.79 23.89 20.57
C PHE A 43 -47.46 22.47 21.00
N PRO A 44 -47.46 21.49 20.09
CA PRO A 44 -47.00 20.12 20.43
C PRO A 44 -45.49 20.14 20.63
N LYS A 45 -45.08 19.46 21.71
CA LYS A 45 -43.68 19.19 22.09
C LYS A 45 -42.94 18.49 20.97
N SER A 46 -41.79 19.05 20.62
CA SER A 46 -40.57 18.39 20.12
C SER A 46 -40.77 17.16 19.24
N ALA A 47 -40.78 17.36 17.93
CA ALA A 47 -40.33 16.35 17.01
C ALA A 47 -38.78 16.38 16.98
N LEU A 48 -38.16 15.53 17.78
CA LEU A 48 -36.81 15.06 17.47
C LEU A 48 -36.89 14.35 16.12
N PHE A 49 -36.29 14.95 15.10
CA PHE A 49 -36.02 14.23 13.86
C PHE A 49 -35.01 13.13 14.19
N TYR A 50 -35.52 11.96 14.53
CA TYR A 50 -34.78 10.72 14.36
C TYR A 50 -34.61 10.53 12.85
N ALA A 51 -33.40 10.65 12.34
CA ALA A 51 -33.04 10.04 11.08
C ALA A 51 -33.46 8.55 11.15
N PRO A 52 -34.14 7.99 10.14
CA PRO A 52 -34.49 6.59 10.19
C PRO A 52 -33.19 5.80 10.24
N ALA A 53 -32.91 5.16 11.39
CA ALA A 53 -32.03 4.03 11.46
C ALA A 53 -32.64 2.99 10.51
N PHE A 54 -31.96 2.70 9.40
CA PHE A 54 -32.31 1.57 8.56
C PHE A 54 -32.35 0.33 9.46
N PRO A 55 -33.46 -0.41 9.52
CA PRO A 55 -33.51 -1.62 10.28
C PRO A 55 -32.76 -2.72 9.54
N TYR A 56 -31.47 -2.87 9.79
CA TYR A 56 -30.86 -4.19 9.64
C TYR A 56 -31.47 -5.06 10.75
N PRO A 57 -32.02 -6.24 10.44
CA PRO A 57 -32.45 -7.16 11.47
C PRO A 57 -31.25 -7.46 12.35
N ARG A 58 -31.30 -7.05 13.62
CA ARG A 58 -30.32 -7.40 14.67
C ARG A 58 -30.36 -8.90 14.85
N HIS A 59 -29.49 -9.67 14.19
CA HIS A 59 -29.13 -11.08 14.47
C HIS A 59 -28.79 -11.91 13.21
N MET A 60 -28.16 -11.31 12.20
CA MET A 60 -27.34 -12.14 11.31
C MET A 60 -25.92 -11.58 11.32
N PRO A 61 -24.90 -12.40 11.62
CA PRO A 61 -23.52 -11.97 11.47
C PRO A 61 -23.31 -11.54 10.01
N ALA A 62 -22.82 -10.31 9.80
CA ALA A 62 -22.52 -9.83 8.46
C ALA A 62 -21.12 -10.32 8.08
N TYR A 63 -21.07 -11.33 7.22
CA TYR A 63 -19.80 -11.83 6.70
C TYR A 63 -19.35 -11.01 5.51
N LEU A 64 -18.04 -10.88 5.36
CA LEU A 64 -17.39 -10.22 4.24
C LEU A 64 -16.47 -11.22 3.54
N LEU A 65 -16.57 -11.27 2.21
CA LEU A 65 -15.71 -12.10 1.37
C LEU A 65 -14.61 -11.22 0.77
N ALA A 66 -13.36 -11.45 1.14
CA ALA A 66 -12.21 -10.84 0.50
C ALA A 66 -11.66 -11.74 -0.61
N LEU A 67 -11.45 -11.16 -1.78
CA LEU A 67 -10.71 -11.76 -2.89
C LEU A 67 -9.31 -11.14 -2.89
N ASP A 68 -8.30 -11.95 -2.63
CA ASP A 68 -6.90 -11.55 -2.56
C ASP A 68 -6.13 -12.19 -3.72
N GLN A 69 -5.97 -11.42 -4.80
CA GLN A 69 -5.28 -11.87 -6.00
C GLN A 69 -3.80 -11.51 -5.93
N GLY A 70 -3.00 -12.40 -5.36
CA GLY A 70 -1.54 -12.23 -5.27
C GLY A 70 -0.81 -12.48 -6.60
N THR A 71 0.50 -12.32 -6.59
CA THR A 71 1.33 -12.54 -7.79
C THR A 71 1.42 -14.03 -8.16
N THR A 72 1.39 -14.93 -7.19
CA THR A 72 1.61 -16.36 -7.42
C THR A 72 0.40 -17.23 -7.12
N SER A 73 -0.61 -16.68 -6.47
CA SER A 73 -1.80 -17.44 -6.05
C SER A 73 -3.03 -16.54 -5.95
N SER A 74 -4.19 -17.17 -6.17
CA SER A 74 -5.51 -16.62 -5.88
C SER A 74 -5.93 -17.09 -4.50
N ARG A 75 -6.45 -16.19 -3.67
CA ARG A 75 -6.91 -16.50 -2.33
C ARG A 75 -8.28 -15.86 -2.08
N ALA A 76 -9.10 -16.52 -1.29
CA ALA A 76 -10.35 -15.97 -0.79
C ALA A 76 -10.48 -16.23 0.70
N ILE A 77 -10.98 -15.23 1.44
CA ILE A 77 -11.10 -15.28 2.89
C ILE A 77 -12.44 -14.69 3.30
N ILE A 78 -13.15 -15.38 4.19
CA ILE A 78 -14.35 -14.84 4.82
C ILE A 78 -14.00 -14.34 6.20
N PHE A 79 -14.41 -13.12 6.50
CA PHE A 79 -14.28 -12.46 7.80
C PHE A 79 -15.66 -12.19 8.42
N ASP A 80 -15.74 -12.26 9.74
CA ASP A 80 -16.87 -11.75 10.50
C ASP A 80 -16.74 -10.24 10.83
N GLU A 81 -17.75 -9.69 11.48
CA GLU A 81 -17.78 -8.27 11.90
C GLU A 81 -16.67 -7.88 12.89
N SER A 82 -16.04 -8.84 13.56
CA SER A 82 -14.87 -8.61 14.43
C SER A 82 -13.54 -8.60 13.67
N GLY A 83 -13.55 -8.91 12.37
CA GLY A 83 -12.36 -9.09 11.54
C GLY A 83 -11.69 -10.45 11.71
N LYS A 84 -12.37 -11.40 12.35
CA LYS A 84 -11.86 -12.76 12.53
C LYS A 84 -12.06 -13.57 11.24
N THR A 85 -11.02 -14.30 10.83
CA THR A 85 -11.08 -15.26 9.73
C THR A 85 -11.99 -16.43 10.09
N ILE A 86 -12.99 -16.69 9.25
CA ILE A 86 -13.94 -17.81 9.36
C ILE A 86 -13.49 -18.98 8.49
N ALA A 87 -13.15 -18.71 7.24
CA ALA A 87 -12.64 -19.71 6.31
C ALA A 87 -11.67 -19.07 5.30
N THR A 88 -10.79 -19.90 4.75
CA THR A 88 -9.81 -19.50 3.72
C THR A 88 -9.65 -20.64 2.71
N ALA A 89 -9.55 -20.27 1.44
CA ALA A 89 -9.06 -21.14 0.38
C ALA A 89 -8.03 -20.39 -0.46
N GLN A 90 -7.04 -21.12 -0.96
CA GLN A 90 -5.95 -20.59 -1.77
C GLN A 90 -5.58 -21.62 -2.83
N GLU A 91 -5.19 -21.12 -4.01
CA GLU A 91 -4.71 -21.93 -5.13
C GLU A 91 -3.61 -21.16 -5.88
N GLU A 92 -2.50 -21.83 -6.16
CA GLU A 92 -1.44 -21.29 -7.02
C GLU A 92 -1.87 -21.39 -8.49
N PHE A 93 -1.36 -20.47 -9.31
CA PHE A 93 -1.56 -20.47 -10.77
C PHE A 93 -0.22 -20.38 -11.50
N THR A 94 -0.23 -20.73 -12.79
CA THR A 94 0.98 -20.86 -13.58
C THR A 94 1.68 -19.53 -13.80
N GLN A 95 2.99 -19.51 -13.52
CA GLN A 95 3.87 -18.39 -13.83
C GLN A 95 4.59 -18.67 -15.14
N HIS A 96 4.52 -17.74 -16.11
CA HIS A 96 5.18 -17.90 -17.41
C HIS A 96 6.40 -16.99 -17.51
N PHE A 97 7.53 -17.57 -17.89
CA PHE A 97 8.82 -16.87 -18.09
C PHE A 97 9.32 -17.11 -19.51
N PRO A 98 8.72 -16.46 -20.55
CA PRO A 98 9.02 -16.78 -21.95
C PRO A 98 10.46 -16.45 -22.37
N ALA A 99 11.12 -15.49 -21.70
CA ALA A 99 12.53 -15.18 -21.87
C ALA A 99 13.08 -14.51 -20.59
N PRO A 100 14.41 -14.37 -20.44
CA PRO A 100 14.99 -13.65 -19.31
C PRO A 100 14.42 -12.24 -19.14
N GLY A 101 13.92 -11.92 -17.94
CA GLY A 101 13.30 -10.63 -17.62
C GLY A 101 11.84 -10.47 -18.05
N LEU A 102 11.24 -11.46 -18.72
CA LEU A 102 9.82 -11.46 -19.08
C LEU A 102 9.03 -12.29 -18.09
N VAL A 103 7.88 -11.75 -17.65
CA VAL A 103 6.99 -12.40 -16.70
C VAL A 103 5.54 -12.19 -17.14
N GLU A 104 4.82 -13.27 -17.36
CA GLU A 104 3.46 -13.26 -17.88
C GLU A 104 2.55 -14.18 -17.07
N HIS A 105 1.26 -13.79 -17.01
CA HIS A 105 0.19 -14.64 -16.47
C HIS A 105 -0.90 -14.85 -17.51
N ASP A 106 -1.63 -15.97 -17.38
CA ASP A 106 -2.90 -16.15 -18.07
C ASP A 106 -4.03 -15.51 -17.26
N ALA A 107 -4.63 -14.44 -17.80
CA ALA A 107 -5.70 -13.72 -17.12
C ALA A 107 -6.97 -14.59 -16.92
N GLU A 108 -7.23 -15.56 -17.79
CA GLU A 108 -8.33 -16.50 -17.61
C GLU A 108 -8.03 -17.53 -16.50
N GLU A 109 -6.78 -17.96 -16.34
CA GLU A 109 -6.38 -18.80 -15.20
C GLU A 109 -6.51 -18.05 -13.88
N ILE A 110 -6.10 -16.77 -13.82
CA ILE A 110 -6.33 -15.88 -12.67
C ILE A 110 -7.84 -15.83 -12.32
N TRP A 111 -8.70 -15.60 -13.31
CA TRP A 111 -10.14 -15.57 -13.09
C TRP A 111 -10.69 -16.90 -12.57
N THR A 112 -10.34 -18.00 -13.22
CA THR A 112 -10.89 -19.32 -12.89
C THR A 112 -10.43 -19.82 -11.52
N THR A 113 -9.18 -19.58 -11.15
CA THR A 113 -8.66 -19.90 -9.81
C THR A 113 -9.30 -19.01 -8.76
N GLN A 114 -9.43 -17.69 -9.00
CA GLN A 114 -10.05 -16.77 -8.05
C GLN A 114 -11.53 -17.11 -7.79
N LEU A 115 -12.29 -17.44 -8.83
CA LEU A 115 -13.68 -17.87 -8.66
C LEU A 115 -13.77 -19.21 -7.90
N ARG A 116 -12.87 -20.14 -8.21
CA ARG A 116 -12.84 -21.46 -7.55
C ARG A 116 -12.58 -21.33 -6.06
N VAL A 117 -11.54 -20.58 -5.67
CA VAL A 117 -11.24 -20.38 -4.24
C VAL A 117 -12.33 -19.59 -3.52
N ALA A 118 -13.00 -18.65 -4.18
CA ALA A 118 -14.13 -17.92 -3.59
C ALA A 118 -15.29 -18.87 -3.26
N ARG A 119 -15.65 -19.75 -4.20
CA ARG A 119 -16.69 -20.78 -3.97
C ARG A 119 -16.29 -21.80 -2.90
N GLU A 120 -15.05 -22.24 -2.94
CA GLU A 120 -14.51 -23.16 -1.95
C GLU A 120 -14.52 -22.56 -0.54
N THR A 121 -14.23 -21.26 -0.41
CA THR A 121 -14.26 -20.57 0.88
C THR A 121 -15.68 -20.49 1.44
N LEU A 122 -16.70 -20.21 0.62
CA LEU A 122 -18.10 -20.25 1.00
C LEU A 122 -18.49 -21.66 1.47
N HIS A 123 -18.12 -22.68 0.71
CA HIS A 123 -18.40 -24.07 1.07
C HIS A 123 -17.74 -24.48 2.40
N ARG A 124 -16.48 -24.10 2.62
CA ARG A 124 -15.77 -24.38 3.90
C ARG A 124 -16.37 -23.66 5.10
N ALA A 125 -16.92 -22.47 4.86
CA ALA A 125 -17.62 -21.70 5.90
C ALA A 125 -19.04 -22.21 6.17
N GLU A 126 -19.56 -23.11 5.34
CA GLU A 126 -20.98 -23.54 5.34
C GLU A 126 -21.94 -22.35 5.21
N LEU A 127 -21.56 -21.36 4.35
CA LEU A 127 -22.33 -20.14 4.09
C LEU A 127 -22.81 -20.08 2.64
N ASP A 128 -23.94 -19.44 2.44
CA ASP A 128 -24.48 -19.09 1.13
C ASP A 128 -24.15 -17.65 0.73
N ALA A 129 -24.28 -17.31 -0.56
CA ALA A 129 -24.06 -15.96 -1.06
C ALA A 129 -24.90 -14.89 -0.32
N THR A 130 -26.09 -15.25 0.17
CA THR A 130 -26.99 -14.36 0.92
C THR A 130 -26.50 -14.02 2.34
N ASP A 131 -25.53 -14.77 2.87
CA ASP A 131 -24.91 -14.50 4.16
C ASP A 131 -23.76 -13.48 4.03
N ILE A 132 -23.33 -13.20 2.79
CA ILE A 132 -22.22 -12.28 2.51
C ILE A 132 -22.76 -10.86 2.28
N ALA A 133 -22.39 -9.93 3.14
CA ALA A 133 -22.79 -8.52 3.04
C ALA A 133 -22.17 -7.83 1.81
N ALA A 134 -20.88 -8.11 1.52
CA ALA A 134 -20.17 -7.60 0.35
C ALA A 134 -18.85 -8.36 0.07
N ILE A 135 -18.37 -8.19 -1.16
CA ILE A 135 -17.04 -8.58 -1.61
C ILE A 135 -16.09 -7.37 -1.53
N GLY A 136 -14.90 -7.58 -0.95
CA GLY A 136 -13.74 -6.71 -1.08
C GLY A 136 -12.68 -7.36 -1.99
N ILE A 137 -12.07 -6.59 -2.88
CA ILE A 137 -11.04 -7.05 -3.81
C ILE A 137 -9.71 -6.37 -3.45
N THR A 138 -8.67 -7.18 -3.33
CA THR A 138 -7.29 -6.69 -3.30
C THR A 138 -6.46 -7.50 -4.29
N ASN A 139 -5.43 -6.87 -4.87
CA ASN A 139 -4.73 -7.46 -6.00
C ASN A 139 -3.27 -7.04 -6.06
N GLN A 140 -2.44 -7.90 -6.68
CA GLN A 140 -1.15 -7.49 -7.22
C GLN A 140 -1.34 -6.27 -8.12
N ARG A 141 -0.55 -5.23 -7.89
CA ARG A 141 -0.71 -3.95 -8.61
C ARG A 141 0.02 -3.99 -9.96
N GLU A 142 -0.21 -3.00 -10.80
CA GLU A 142 0.49 -2.68 -12.07
C GLU A 142 0.41 -3.77 -13.16
N THR A 143 0.09 -5.02 -12.83
CA THR A 143 -0.09 -6.10 -13.82
C THR A 143 -1.19 -5.73 -14.81
N SER A 144 -0.86 -5.75 -16.08
CA SER A 144 -1.66 -5.14 -17.17
C SER A 144 -2.34 -6.19 -18.03
N VAL A 145 -3.66 -6.10 -18.15
CA VAL A 145 -4.50 -6.95 -19.01
C VAL A 145 -5.24 -6.07 -20.02
N ILE A 146 -5.26 -6.49 -21.29
CA ILE A 146 -6.12 -5.90 -22.33
C ILE A 146 -7.02 -6.99 -22.90
N TRP A 147 -8.31 -6.70 -23.02
CA TRP A 147 -9.31 -7.65 -23.52
C TRP A 147 -10.26 -7.00 -24.51
N ASP A 148 -10.88 -7.83 -25.31
CA ASP A 148 -11.94 -7.47 -26.25
C ASP A 148 -13.26 -7.24 -25.50
N ARG A 149 -13.88 -6.07 -25.66
CA ARG A 149 -15.12 -5.71 -24.94
C ARG A 149 -16.32 -6.57 -25.34
N ALA A 150 -16.38 -7.03 -26.58
CA ALA A 150 -17.52 -7.80 -27.09
C ALA A 150 -17.49 -9.26 -26.62
N THR A 151 -16.29 -9.82 -26.51
CA THR A 151 -16.11 -11.24 -26.16
C THR A 151 -15.67 -11.47 -24.72
N GLY A 152 -15.16 -10.43 -24.06
CA GLY A 152 -14.56 -10.52 -22.73
C GLY A 152 -13.26 -11.34 -22.69
N LYS A 153 -12.62 -11.62 -23.85
CA LYS A 153 -11.40 -12.43 -23.91
C LYS A 153 -10.15 -11.56 -23.95
N PRO A 154 -9.10 -11.89 -23.17
CA PRO A 154 -7.81 -11.24 -23.30
C PRO A 154 -7.27 -11.34 -24.73
N ILE A 155 -6.63 -10.27 -25.21
CA ILE A 155 -5.99 -10.26 -26.54
C ILE A 155 -4.56 -10.78 -26.52
N GLY A 156 -3.99 -10.99 -25.33
CA GLY A 156 -2.66 -11.50 -25.05
C GLY A 156 -2.49 -11.82 -23.57
N PRO A 157 -1.31 -12.25 -23.13
CA PRO A 157 -1.03 -12.52 -21.74
C PRO A 157 -1.10 -11.24 -20.88
N ALA A 158 -1.40 -11.40 -19.59
CA ALA A 158 -1.22 -10.34 -18.61
C ALA A 158 0.29 -10.10 -18.40
N ILE A 159 0.76 -8.87 -18.62
CA ILE A 159 2.16 -8.52 -18.37
C ILE A 159 2.30 -8.12 -16.91
N VAL A 160 3.11 -8.90 -16.17
CA VAL A 160 3.25 -8.79 -14.72
C VAL A 160 4.08 -7.56 -14.34
N TRP A 161 3.88 -7.01 -13.15
CA TRP A 161 4.62 -5.87 -12.62
C TRP A 161 6.15 -6.09 -12.58
N GLN A 162 6.61 -7.33 -12.47
CA GLN A 162 8.02 -7.73 -12.46
C GLN A 162 8.68 -7.72 -13.86
N ASP A 163 7.86 -7.67 -14.92
CA ASP A 163 8.33 -7.77 -16.31
C ASP A 163 9.16 -6.54 -16.72
N ARG A 164 10.29 -6.79 -17.39
CA ARG A 164 11.25 -5.76 -17.78
C ARG A 164 11.30 -5.47 -19.29
N ARG A 165 10.33 -6.03 -20.09
CA ARG A 165 10.32 -5.87 -21.56
C ARG A 165 10.26 -4.44 -22.06
N THR A 166 9.80 -3.50 -21.23
CA THR A 166 9.67 -2.09 -21.55
C THR A 166 10.75 -1.22 -20.93
N ALA A 167 11.80 -1.83 -20.33
CA ALA A 167 12.87 -1.08 -19.66
C ALA A 167 13.63 -0.17 -20.63
N ASP A 168 13.92 -0.65 -21.85
CA ASP A 168 14.61 0.17 -22.86
C ASP A 168 13.79 1.39 -23.26
N TYR A 169 12.46 1.23 -23.44
CA TYR A 169 11.57 2.35 -23.73
C TYR A 169 11.52 3.37 -22.58
N CYS A 170 11.51 2.91 -21.32
CA CYS A 170 11.64 3.82 -20.17
C CYS A 170 12.97 4.57 -20.20
N GLY A 171 14.07 3.90 -20.57
CA GLY A 171 15.39 4.55 -20.76
C GLY A 171 15.38 5.61 -21.87
N GLU A 172 14.69 5.37 -22.98
CA GLU A 172 14.52 6.37 -24.05
C GLU A 172 13.77 7.61 -23.56
N LEU A 173 12.68 7.44 -22.80
CA LEU A 173 11.92 8.53 -22.19
C LEU A 173 12.75 9.31 -21.15
N GLU A 174 13.57 8.61 -20.37
CA GLU A 174 14.48 9.24 -19.40
C GLU A 174 15.54 10.08 -20.11
N ALA A 175 16.19 9.52 -21.15
CA ALA A 175 17.14 10.23 -21.98
C ALA A 175 16.53 11.46 -22.70
N ALA A 176 15.24 11.39 -23.04
CA ALA A 176 14.47 12.51 -23.60
C ALA A 176 14.05 13.56 -22.55
N GLY A 177 14.30 13.32 -21.25
CA GLY A 177 14.04 14.27 -20.17
C GLY A 177 12.61 14.24 -19.60
N HIS A 178 11.82 13.20 -19.86
CA HIS A 178 10.43 13.12 -19.39
C HIS A 178 10.27 12.70 -17.91
N ALA A 179 11.29 12.08 -17.29
CA ALA A 179 11.19 11.53 -15.94
C ALA A 179 10.72 12.54 -14.87
N PRO A 180 11.23 13.80 -14.81
CA PRO A 180 10.76 14.77 -13.81
C PRO A 180 9.28 15.13 -13.97
N ARG A 181 8.81 15.24 -15.23
CA ARG A 181 7.40 15.59 -15.49
C ARG A 181 6.46 14.44 -15.15
N ILE A 182 6.85 13.20 -15.45
CA ILE A 182 6.11 12.00 -15.05
C ILE A 182 5.99 11.95 -13.52
N GLN A 183 7.10 12.16 -12.79
CA GLN A 183 7.09 12.17 -11.33
C GLN A 183 6.21 13.29 -10.76
N GLU A 184 6.25 14.49 -11.34
CA GLU A 184 5.42 15.62 -10.90
C GLU A 184 3.92 15.32 -11.00
N ILE A 185 3.48 14.70 -12.11
CA ILE A 185 2.07 14.40 -12.39
C ILE A 185 1.63 13.18 -11.59
N THR A 186 2.38 12.09 -11.67
CA THR A 186 1.94 10.75 -11.21
C THR A 186 2.45 10.38 -9.84
N GLY A 187 3.46 11.08 -9.32
CA GLY A 187 4.16 10.71 -8.07
C GLY A 187 5.10 9.52 -8.21
N LEU A 188 5.24 8.95 -9.40
CA LEU A 188 6.00 7.72 -9.66
C LEU A 188 7.32 8.02 -10.37
N VAL A 189 8.33 7.20 -10.12
CA VAL A 189 9.56 7.19 -10.94
C VAL A 189 9.25 6.55 -12.30
N LEU A 190 9.99 6.94 -13.33
CA LEU A 190 9.88 6.31 -14.64
C LEU A 190 10.55 4.93 -14.63
N ASP A 191 9.75 3.88 -14.64
CA ASP A 191 10.23 2.49 -14.63
C ASP A 191 9.25 1.55 -15.32
N ALA A 192 9.75 0.46 -15.88
CA ALA A 192 8.98 -0.64 -16.47
C ALA A 192 8.05 -1.34 -15.46
N TYR A 193 8.21 -1.09 -14.17
CA TYR A 193 7.36 -1.58 -13.09
C TYR A 193 5.88 -1.22 -13.30
N PHE A 194 5.60 0.02 -13.75
CA PHE A 194 4.25 0.58 -13.86
C PHE A 194 3.53 0.22 -15.16
N SER A 195 2.21 0.39 -15.23
CA SER A 195 1.37 -0.16 -16.30
C SER A 195 1.53 0.55 -17.66
N ALA A 196 1.76 1.87 -17.70
CA ALA A 196 1.69 2.65 -18.94
C ALA A 196 2.57 2.10 -20.07
N SER A 197 3.84 1.82 -19.79
CA SER A 197 4.76 1.27 -20.78
C SER A 197 4.34 -0.11 -21.30
N LYS A 198 3.75 -0.96 -20.43
CA LYS A 198 3.23 -2.28 -20.78
C LYS A 198 2.00 -2.20 -21.67
N ILE A 199 1.07 -1.27 -21.36
CA ILE A 199 -0.12 -1.02 -22.20
C ILE A 199 0.33 -0.63 -23.61
N ARG A 200 1.24 0.36 -23.72
CA ARG A 200 1.79 0.78 -25.01
C ARG A 200 2.41 -0.40 -25.75
N TRP A 201 3.23 -1.20 -25.06
CA TRP A 201 3.87 -2.37 -25.66
C TRP A 201 2.84 -3.35 -26.24
N ILE A 202 1.77 -3.66 -25.50
CA ILE A 202 0.70 -4.55 -25.97
C ILE A 202 0.05 -3.99 -27.24
N LEU A 203 -0.29 -2.70 -27.25
CA LEU A 203 -0.92 -2.04 -28.39
C LEU A 203 -0.04 -2.03 -29.64
N ASP A 204 1.28 -1.92 -29.46
CA ASP A 204 2.24 -1.86 -30.57
C ASP A 204 2.64 -3.25 -31.11
N HIS A 205 2.62 -4.30 -30.27
CA HIS A 205 3.13 -5.62 -30.64
C HIS A 205 2.03 -6.64 -30.97
N ILE A 206 0.81 -6.43 -30.51
CA ILE A 206 -0.32 -7.30 -30.88
C ILE A 206 -0.99 -6.74 -32.14
N LYS A 207 -0.98 -7.54 -33.19
CA LYS A 207 -1.50 -7.13 -34.51
C LYS A 207 -2.94 -6.59 -34.44
N GLY A 208 -3.13 -5.35 -34.88
CA GLY A 208 -4.44 -4.70 -34.95
C GLY A 208 -4.95 -4.19 -33.61
N ALA A 209 -4.17 -4.34 -32.51
CA ALA A 209 -4.61 -3.90 -31.19
C ALA A 209 -4.78 -2.38 -31.10
N ARG A 210 -3.85 -1.61 -31.68
CA ARG A 210 -3.90 -0.15 -31.65
C ARG A 210 -5.15 0.39 -32.36
N GLU A 211 -5.40 -0.04 -33.59
CA GLU A 211 -6.57 0.39 -34.36
C GLU A 211 -7.90 -0.02 -33.68
N ARG A 212 -7.92 -1.16 -32.99
CA ARG A 212 -9.08 -1.61 -32.21
C ARG A 212 -9.27 -0.78 -30.94
N ALA A 213 -8.19 -0.41 -30.28
CA ALA A 213 -8.23 0.47 -29.10
C ALA A 213 -8.74 1.87 -29.49
N ASP A 214 -8.27 2.43 -30.61
CA ASP A 214 -8.72 3.73 -31.12
C ASP A 214 -10.23 3.73 -31.45
N ARG A 215 -10.78 2.58 -31.91
CA ARG A 215 -12.22 2.42 -32.13
C ARG A 215 -13.02 2.11 -30.86
N GLY A 216 -12.35 2.00 -29.68
CA GLY A 216 -13.01 1.68 -28.41
C GLY A 216 -13.47 0.22 -28.26
N GLU A 217 -12.94 -0.70 -29.08
CA GLU A 217 -13.30 -2.14 -29.04
C GLU A 217 -12.60 -2.91 -27.92
N LEU A 218 -11.53 -2.33 -27.35
CA LEU A 218 -10.73 -2.94 -26.31
C LEU A 218 -10.95 -2.26 -24.95
N ALA A 219 -10.67 -2.99 -23.90
CA ALA A 219 -10.61 -2.52 -22.52
C ALA A 219 -9.28 -2.90 -21.89
N PHE A 220 -8.72 -2.00 -21.09
CA PHE A 220 -7.58 -2.23 -20.24
C PHE A 220 -8.01 -2.30 -18.78
N GLY A 221 -7.30 -3.08 -17.99
CA GLY A 221 -7.37 -3.03 -16.54
C GLY A 221 -6.14 -3.61 -15.87
N THR A 222 -5.93 -3.19 -14.65
CA THR A 222 -5.19 -3.96 -13.66
C THR A 222 -6.07 -5.13 -13.20
N ILE A 223 -5.54 -6.01 -12.36
CA ILE A 223 -6.23 -7.26 -12.01
C ILE A 223 -7.59 -7.02 -11.32
N ASP A 224 -7.72 -5.95 -10.52
CA ASP A 224 -9.01 -5.53 -9.95
C ASP A 224 -10.07 -5.29 -11.02
N SER A 225 -9.75 -4.50 -12.06
CA SER A 225 -10.67 -4.22 -13.17
C SER A 225 -11.06 -5.49 -13.92
N TRP A 226 -10.08 -6.39 -14.14
CA TRP A 226 -10.34 -7.68 -14.76
C TRP A 226 -11.30 -8.53 -13.92
N LEU A 227 -11.09 -8.62 -12.60
CA LEU A 227 -11.96 -9.36 -11.70
C LEU A 227 -13.38 -8.76 -11.66
N VAL A 228 -13.50 -7.42 -11.56
CA VAL A 228 -14.80 -6.75 -11.59
C VAL A 228 -15.53 -7.00 -12.91
N TRP A 229 -14.82 -6.89 -14.05
CA TRP A 229 -15.39 -7.21 -15.35
C TRP A 229 -15.96 -8.63 -15.40
N LYS A 230 -15.20 -9.62 -14.93
CA LYS A 230 -15.62 -11.03 -14.92
C LYS A 230 -16.75 -11.30 -13.91
N LEU A 231 -16.68 -10.72 -12.72
CA LEU A 231 -17.71 -10.87 -11.68
C LEU A 231 -19.06 -10.29 -12.11
N THR A 232 -19.06 -9.28 -12.98
CA THR A 232 -20.26 -8.56 -13.40
C THR A 232 -20.71 -8.90 -14.83
N GLY A 233 -20.15 -9.95 -15.44
CA GLY A 233 -20.49 -10.34 -16.81
C GLY A 233 -20.23 -9.24 -17.84
N GLY A 234 -19.24 -8.39 -17.63
CA GLY A 234 -18.87 -7.29 -18.52
C GLY A 234 -19.68 -5.99 -18.35
N ARG A 235 -20.55 -5.91 -17.34
CA ARG A 235 -21.36 -4.70 -17.09
C ARG A 235 -20.57 -3.53 -16.54
N LEU A 236 -19.53 -3.80 -15.73
CA LEU A 236 -18.71 -2.78 -15.08
C LEU A 236 -17.27 -2.85 -15.58
N HIS A 237 -16.74 -1.70 -15.98
CA HIS A 237 -15.35 -1.50 -16.34
C HIS A 237 -14.80 -0.36 -15.49
N LEU A 238 -14.29 -0.68 -14.32
CA LEU A 238 -13.82 0.28 -13.32
C LEU A 238 -12.55 -0.21 -12.63
N THR A 239 -11.83 0.71 -12.01
CA THR A 239 -10.72 0.49 -11.08
C THR A 239 -10.89 1.42 -9.90
N ASP A 240 -10.15 1.19 -8.81
CA ASP A 240 -10.10 2.16 -7.71
C ASP A 240 -8.93 3.15 -7.86
N ALA A 241 -9.00 4.25 -7.08
CA ALA A 241 -7.97 5.30 -7.11
C ALA A 241 -6.57 4.79 -6.71
N THR A 242 -6.46 3.74 -5.86
CA THR A 242 -5.17 3.19 -5.47
C THR A 242 -4.50 2.45 -6.63
N ASN A 243 -5.21 1.58 -7.34
CA ASN A 243 -4.71 0.89 -8.52
C ASN A 243 -4.44 1.88 -9.67
N ALA A 244 -5.33 2.85 -9.91
CA ALA A 244 -5.13 3.88 -10.93
C ALA A 244 -3.84 4.66 -10.70
N SER A 245 -3.53 5.04 -9.45
CA SER A 245 -2.31 5.76 -9.10
C SER A 245 -1.01 5.00 -9.37
N ARG A 246 -1.08 3.69 -9.68
CA ARG A 246 0.07 2.83 -9.99
C ARG A 246 0.31 2.64 -11.49
N THR A 247 -0.45 3.31 -12.34
CA THR A 247 -0.40 3.09 -13.79
C THR A 247 0.59 3.97 -14.54
N MET A 248 1.11 5.04 -13.96
CA MET A 248 1.78 6.19 -14.61
C MET A 248 0.86 6.97 -15.60
N LEU A 249 -0.46 6.79 -15.51
CA LEU A 249 -1.44 7.49 -16.33
C LEU A 249 -2.37 8.38 -15.52
N CYS A 250 -2.41 8.16 -14.20
CA CYS A 250 -3.26 8.89 -13.27
C CYS A 250 -2.54 10.13 -12.74
N ASP A 251 -3.21 11.27 -12.78
CA ASP A 251 -2.76 12.48 -12.08
C ASP A 251 -3.00 12.31 -10.58
N LEU A 252 -1.94 12.41 -9.80
CA LEU A 252 -2.00 12.15 -8.36
C LEU A 252 -2.87 13.15 -7.60
N ARG A 253 -3.04 14.39 -8.10
CA ARG A 253 -3.81 15.45 -7.43
C ARG A 253 -5.29 15.38 -7.74
N SER A 254 -5.65 15.21 -9.04
CA SER A 254 -7.05 15.07 -9.46
C SER A 254 -7.60 13.67 -9.19
N THR A 255 -6.73 12.66 -9.09
CA THR A 255 -7.09 11.24 -9.06
C THR A 255 -7.97 10.83 -10.25
N ASP A 256 -7.63 11.35 -11.44
CA ASP A 256 -8.22 11.03 -12.74
C ASP A 256 -7.11 10.78 -13.77
N TRP A 257 -7.48 10.19 -14.92
CA TRP A 257 -6.56 9.96 -16.03
C TRP A 257 -6.03 11.29 -16.60
N ASN A 258 -4.71 11.40 -16.75
CA ASN A 258 -4.03 12.62 -17.21
C ASN A 258 -3.78 12.57 -18.71
N ASP A 259 -4.34 13.54 -19.47
CA ASP A 259 -4.23 13.57 -20.94
C ASP A 259 -2.78 13.70 -21.43
N GLU A 260 -1.91 14.47 -20.72
CA GLU A 260 -0.49 14.57 -21.09
C GLU A 260 0.22 13.22 -21.00
N MET A 261 -0.10 12.41 -19.98
CA MET A 261 0.45 11.06 -19.84
C MET A 261 -0.13 10.11 -20.89
N LEU A 262 -1.42 10.22 -21.18
CA LEU A 262 -2.04 9.43 -22.24
C LEU A 262 -1.40 9.70 -23.61
N ASP A 263 -1.16 10.96 -23.93
CA ASP A 263 -0.49 11.38 -25.17
C ASP A 263 0.97 10.88 -25.21
N LEU A 264 1.72 11.04 -24.11
CA LEU A 264 3.12 10.59 -24.00
C LEU A 264 3.27 9.10 -24.27
N PHE A 265 2.39 8.28 -23.66
CA PHE A 265 2.40 6.83 -23.85
C PHE A 265 1.54 6.37 -25.05
N THR A 266 0.92 7.30 -25.77
CA THR A 266 0.03 7.02 -26.93
C THR A 266 -1.08 6.03 -26.61
N ILE A 267 -1.79 6.25 -25.50
CA ILE A 267 -2.86 5.37 -25.00
C ILE A 267 -4.21 6.10 -25.15
N PRO A 268 -5.17 5.55 -25.92
CA PRO A 268 -6.47 6.18 -26.06
C PRO A 268 -7.28 6.09 -24.75
N ARG A 269 -7.89 7.21 -24.34
CA ARG A 269 -8.70 7.29 -23.12
C ARG A 269 -9.84 6.27 -23.10
N SER A 270 -10.41 5.93 -24.26
CA SER A 270 -11.48 4.94 -24.40
C SER A 270 -11.12 3.53 -23.94
N LEU A 271 -9.83 3.23 -23.84
CA LEU A 271 -9.29 1.96 -23.37
C LEU A 271 -9.43 1.80 -21.85
N LEU A 272 -9.43 2.92 -21.10
CA LEU A 272 -9.25 2.95 -19.65
C LEU A 272 -10.56 2.73 -18.89
N PRO A 273 -10.50 2.12 -17.67
CA PRO A 273 -11.64 1.98 -16.77
C PRO A 273 -12.04 3.32 -16.12
N GLU A 274 -13.25 3.39 -15.58
CA GLU A 274 -13.67 4.48 -14.68
C GLU A 274 -12.93 4.36 -13.34
N ILE A 275 -12.37 5.48 -12.84
CA ILE A 275 -11.72 5.49 -11.51
C ILE A 275 -12.77 5.79 -10.45
N ARG A 276 -12.96 4.86 -9.52
CA ARG A 276 -13.94 4.94 -8.43
C ARG A 276 -13.26 5.07 -7.07
N ASP A 277 -14.04 5.32 -6.03
CA ASP A 277 -13.55 5.31 -4.64
C ASP A 277 -13.12 3.90 -4.22
N SER A 278 -12.20 3.79 -3.26
CA SER A 278 -11.73 2.49 -2.75
C SER A 278 -12.79 1.78 -1.88
N SER A 279 -13.76 2.54 -1.35
CA SER A 279 -14.88 2.04 -0.54
C SER A 279 -16.17 2.64 -1.06
N GLU A 280 -16.89 1.87 -1.87
CA GLU A 280 -18.13 2.26 -2.54
C GLU A 280 -18.86 1.01 -3.02
N VAL A 281 -20.19 1.01 -3.03
CA VAL A 281 -20.95 -0.07 -3.67
C VAL A 281 -20.94 0.15 -5.18
N TYR A 282 -20.10 -0.61 -5.90
CA TYR A 282 -19.93 -0.48 -7.35
C TYR A 282 -21.05 -1.16 -8.14
N GLY A 283 -21.58 -2.26 -7.62
CA GLY A 283 -22.60 -3.09 -8.24
C GLY A 283 -22.65 -4.47 -7.59
N GLU A 284 -23.19 -5.45 -8.30
CA GLU A 284 -23.39 -6.82 -7.82
C GLU A 284 -22.84 -7.82 -8.84
N THR A 285 -22.41 -8.97 -8.33
CA THR A 285 -21.97 -10.11 -9.14
C THR A 285 -23.12 -10.70 -9.95
N GLU A 286 -22.80 -11.45 -11.01
CA GLU A 286 -23.76 -12.35 -11.65
C GLU A 286 -24.22 -13.41 -10.65
N ALA A 287 -25.54 -13.65 -10.60
CA ALA A 287 -26.14 -14.61 -9.67
C ALA A 287 -25.62 -16.05 -9.89
N GLU A 288 -25.32 -16.41 -11.13
CA GLU A 288 -24.84 -17.73 -11.53
C GLU A 288 -23.45 -18.06 -10.96
N LEU A 289 -22.70 -17.05 -10.55
CA LEU A 289 -21.38 -17.26 -9.97
C LEU A 289 -21.44 -17.85 -8.56
N PHE A 290 -22.42 -17.42 -7.76
CA PHE A 290 -22.51 -17.78 -6.33
C PHE A 290 -23.89 -18.28 -5.89
N GLY A 291 -24.86 -18.42 -6.83
CA GLY A 291 -26.24 -18.80 -6.52
C GLY A 291 -27.16 -17.63 -6.17
N ALA A 292 -26.58 -16.46 -5.81
CA ALA A 292 -27.26 -15.18 -5.62
C ALA A 292 -26.27 -14.03 -5.89
N PRO A 293 -26.77 -12.80 -6.22
CA PRO A 293 -25.88 -11.65 -6.38
C PRO A 293 -25.25 -11.25 -5.05
N ILE A 294 -23.95 -10.89 -5.07
CA ILE A 294 -23.23 -10.33 -3.92
C ILE A 294 -22.73 -8.93 -4.31
N LYS A 295 -22.88 -7.95 -3.43
CA LYS A 295 -22.36 -6.59 -3.64
C LYS A 295 -20.85 -6.60 -3.75
N ILE A 296 -20.27 -5.87 -4.71
CA ILE A 296 -18.85 -5.57 -4.80
C ILE A 296 -18.69 -4.16 -4.24
N ALA A 297 -17.93 -3.99 -3.13
CA ALA A 297 -17.99 -2.73 -2.39
C ALA A 297 -16.65 -2.23 -1.83
N GLY A 298 -15.54 -2.92 -2.06
CA GLY A 298 -14.20 -2.48 -1.66
C GLY A 298 -13.18 -2.92 -2.70
N ILE A 299 -12.29 -2.01 -3.13
CA ILE A 299 -11.18 -2.32 -4.02
C ILE A 299 -9.95 -1.54 -3.55
N ALA A 300 -8.82 -2.21 -3.43
CA ALA A 300 -7.53 -1.56 -3.24
C ALA A 300 -6.39 -2.47 -3.68
N GLY A 301 -5.32 -1.88 -4.22
CA GLY A 301 -4.07 -2.60 -4.44
C GLY A 301 -3.53 -3.22 -3.13
N ASP A 302 -2.83 -4.34 -3.22
CA ASP A 302 -2.41 -5.17 -2.08
C ASP A 302 -1.73 -4.39 -0.94
N GLN A 303 -0.79 -3.53 -1.27
CA GLN A 303 -0.06 -2.76 -0.26
C GLN A 303 -0.92 -1.65 0.36
N HIS A 304 -1.89 -1.11 -0.39
CA HIS A 304 -2.85 -0.11 0.09
C HIS A 304 -3.91 -0.76 0.99
N ALA A 305 -4.41 -1.93 0.59
CA ALA A 305 -5.27 -2.74 1.43
C ALA A 305 -4.57 -3.11 2.75
N ALA A 306 -3.29 -3.50 2.69
CA ALA A 306 -2.50 -3.77 3.89
C ALA A 306 -2.33 -2.52 4.78
N LEU A 307 -2.10 -1.33 4.22
CA LEU A 307 -2.04 -0.07 4.97
C LEU A 307 -3.36 0.20 5.69
N PHE A 308 -4.50 -0.01 4.99
CA PHE A 308 -5.84 0.16 5.57
C PHE A 308 -6.14 -0.88 6.63
N GLY A 309 -5.81 -2.16 6.38
CA GLY A 309 -6.00 -3.29 7.30
C GLY A 309 -5.14 -3.18 8.57
N GLN A 310 -3.94 -2.59 8.46
CA GLN A 310 -3.10 -2.22 9.60
C GLN A 310 -3.68 -1.04 10.40
N ALA A 311 -4.83 -0.51 10.02
CA ALA A 311 -5.42 0.69 10.63
C ALA A 311 -4.44 1.89 10.70
N CYS A 312 -3.57 2.05 9.70
CA CYS A 312 -2.66 3.19 9.58
C CYS A 312 -3.41 4.42 9.05
N HIS A 313 -4.46 4.84 9.76
CA HIS A 313 -5.44 5.85 9.32
C HIS A 313 -5.07 7.29 9.65
N ALA A 314 -3.87 7.54 10.18
CA ALA A 314 -3.41 8.89 10.54
C ALA A 314 -2.01 9.17 9.98
N PRO A 315 -1.71 10.44 9.60
CA PRO A 315 -0.39 10.83 9.13
C PRO A 315 0.73 10.43 10.11
N GLY A 316 1.82 9.89 9.57
CA GLY A 316 2.96 9.37 10.33
C GLY A 316 2.77 7.94 10.87
N MET A 317 1.64 7.29 10.61
CA MET A 317 1.50 5.85 10.77
C MET A 317 2.03 5.14 9.52
N ALA A 318 2.80 4.10 9.73
CA ALA A 318 3.41 3.33 8.66
C ALA A 318 3.23 1.83 8.89
N LYS A 319 3.17 1.10 7.77
CA LYS A 319 3.26 -0.36 7.78
C LYS A 319 4.46 -0.82 6.98
N ASN A 320 5.00 -2.00 7.29
CA ASN A 320 5.93 -2.72 6.44
C ASN A 320 5.55 -4.20 6.38
N THR A 321 5.37 -4.71 5.18
CA THR A 321 5.15 -6.14 4.93
C THR A 321 6.50 -6.80 4.66
N TYR A 322 6.92 -7.73 5.52
CA TYR A 322 8.17 -8.48 5.41
C TYR A 322 7.91 -9.83 4.74
N GLY A 323 7.99 -9.85 3.41
CA GLY A 323 7.89 -11.04 2.58
C GLY A 323 9.23 -11.40 1.92
N THR A 324 9.20 -11.84 0.66
CA THR A 324 10.39 -12.01 -0.19
C THR A 324 11.22 -10.74 -0.24
N GLY A 325 10.55 -9.58 -0.44
CA GLY A 325 11.04 -8.23 -0.21
C GLY A 325 10.30 -7.56 0.94
N CYS A 326 10.57 -6.26 1.17
CA CYS A 326 9.79 -5.42 2.07
C CYS A 326 9.09 -4.31 1.29
N PHE A 327 7.83 -4.06 1.66
CA PHE A 327 7.03 -2.97 1.10
C PHE A 327 6.52 -2.10 2.23
N ALA A 328 7.16 -0.94 2.39
CA ALA A 328 6.80 0.03 3.40
C ALA A 328 5.88 1.09 2.82
N LEU A 329 4.79 1.39 3.51
CA LEU A 329 3.91 2.52 3.21
C LEU A 329 3.71 3.38 4.45
N MET A 330 3.85 4.70 4.28
CA MET A 330 3.55 5.69 5.31
C MET A 330 2.38 6.56 4.87
N HIS A 331 1.33 6.64 5.66
CA HIS A 331 0.24 7.58 5.43
C HIS A 331 0.71 9.02 5.63
N THR A 332 0.55 9.88 4.61
CA THR A 332 1.03 11.27 4.62
C THR A 332 -0.08 12.31 4.77
N GLY A 333 -1.34 11.89 4.72
CA GLY A 333 -2.49 12.78 4.88
C GLY A 333 -3.18 13.16 3.57
N LYS A 334 -3.72 14.39 3.51
CA LYS A 334 -4.66 14.83 2.46
C LYS A 334 -3.98 15.53 1.27
N SER A 335 -2.67 15.65 1.30
CA SER A 335 -1.90 16.27 0.21
C SER A 335 -0.78 15.33 -0.22
N PRO A 336 -0.56 15.16 -1.53
CA PRO A 336 0.53 14.33 -2.01
C PRO A 336 1.89 14.96 -1.63
N VAL A 337 2.83 14.12 -1.25
CA VAL A 337 4.22 14.51 -0.97
C VAL A 337 5.06 14.14 -2.19
N VAL A 338 5.72 15.10 -2.81
CA VAL A 338 6.70 14.81 -3.86
C VAL A 338 8.00 14.39 -3.20
N SER A 339 8.40 13.14 -3.43
CA SER A 339 9.62 12.60 -2.83
C SER A 339 10.88 13.18 -3.47
N ARG A 340 11.85 13.56 -2.62
CA ARG A 340 13.22 13.95 -3.01
C ARG A 340 14.20 12.78 -2.91
N HIS A 341 13.78 11.70 -2.25
CA HIS A 341 14.56 10.49 -2.03
C HIS A 341 14.11 9.34 -2.93
N ARG A 342 13.47 9.65 -4.09
CA ARG A 342 13.02 8.66 -5.08
C ARG A 342 12.04 7.61 -4.51
N LEU A 343 11.29 7.97 -3.45
CA LEU A 343 10.14 7.18 -3.01
C LEU A 343 8.96 7.41 -3.97
N LEU A 344 8.01 6.50 -3.94
CA LEU A 344 6.79 6.60 -4.74
C LEU A 344 5.72 7.33 -3.93
N SER A 345 5.13 8.37 -4.53
CA SER A 345 3.92 8.99 -3.99
C SER A 345 2.71 8.32 -4.61
N THR A 346 1.74 7.94 -3.80
CA THR A 346 0.59 7.14 -4.24
C THR A 346 -0.66 7.54 -3.48
N VAL A 347 -1.83 7.23 -4.03
CA VAL A 347 -3.10 7.34 -3.30
C VAL A 347 -3.14 6.25 -2.24
N ALA A 348 -3.33 6.59 -0.97
CA ALA A 348 -3.53 5.61 0.09
C ALA A 348 -4.92 4.95 -0.02
N TRP A 349 -5.94 5.76 -0.21
CA TRP A 349 -7.34 5.44 -0.53
C TRP A 349 -8.10 6.69 -0.95
N ARG A 350 -9.23 6.49 -1.63
CA ARG A 350 -10.25 7.53 -1.86
C ARG A 350 -11.58 7.03 -1.31
N ILE A 351 -12.19 7.77 -0.39
CA ILE A 351 -13.44 7.39 0.29
C ILE A 351 -14.34 8.61 0.38
N GLY A 352 -15.57 8.50 -0.14
CA GLY A 352 -16.52 9.61 -0.17
C GLY A 352 -16.01 10.83 -0.94
N GLY A 353 -15.28 10.60 -2.04
CA GLY A 353 -14.64 11.62 -2.86
C GLY A 353 -13.45 12.34 -2.21
N LYS A 354 -12.96 11.84 -1.06
CA LYS A 354 -11.80 12.42 -0.35
C LYS A 354 -10.60 11.52 -0.52
N THR A 355 -9.55 12.04 -1.14
CA THR A 355 -8.28 11.34 -1.34
C THR A 355 -7.34 11.56 -0.16
N GLU A 356 -6.74 10.50 0.32
CA GLU A 356 -5.60 10.51 1.23
C GLU A 356 -4.41 9.81 0.57
N TYR A 357 -3.19 10.18 0.95
CA TYR A 357 -1.97 9.82 0.24
C TYR A 357 -1.00 9.06 1.12
N ALA A 358 -0.09 8.33 0.48
CA ALA A 358 0.99 7.62 1.13
C ALA A 358 2.30 7.79 0.34
N LEU A 359 3.43 7.70 1.04
CA LEU A 359 4.72 7.39 0.45
C LEU A 359 4.95 5.88 0.51
N GLU A 360 5.49 5.34 -0.57
CA GLU A 360 5.86 3.93 -0.67
C GLU A 360 7.34 3.78 -1.00
N GLY A 361 8.01 2.86 -0.33
CA GLY A 361 9.36 2.41 -0.66
C GLY A 361 9.45 0.89 -0.62
N SER A 362 10.19 0.34 -1.56
CA SER A 362 10.34 -1.10 -1.74
C SER A 362 11.77 -1.53 -1.54
N VAL A 363 11.97 -2.56 -0.72
CA VAL A 363 13.21 -3.33 -0.59
C VAL A 363 13.00 -4.65 -1.32
N PHE A 364 13.73 -4.87 -2.41
CA PHE A 364 13.47 -6.03 -3.29
C PHE A 364 13.82 -7.37 -2.65
N ILE A 365 14.87 -7.40 -1.82
CA ILE A 365 15.37 -8.63 -1.20
C ILE A 365 15.36 -8.47 0.32
N ALA A 366 14.44 -9.19 0.96
CA ALA A 366 14.34 -9.30 2.43
C ALA A 366 14.34 -10.78 2.84
N GLY A 367 13.19 -11.42 3.02
CA GLY A 367 13.12 -12.85 3.33
C GLY A 367 13.85 -13.74 2.31
N ALA A 368 13.99 -13.26 1.07
CA ALA A 368 14.74 -13.96 0.03
C ALA A 368 16.22 -14.16 0.38
N VAL A 369 16.87 -13.28 1.16
CA VAL A 369 18.25 -13.51 1.59
C VAL A 369 18.35 -14.70 2.55
N VAL A 370 17.34 -14.88 3.41
CA VAL A 370 17.28 -16.04 4.33
C VAL A 370 17.09 -17.34 3.53
N GLN A 371 16.20 -17.32 2.52
CA GLN A 371 16.04 -18.46 1.62
C GLN A 371 17.34 -18.78 0.87
N TRP A 372 18.06 -17.76 0.39
CA TRP A 372 19.33 -17.93 -0.29
C TRP A 372 20.40 -18.55 0.63
N LEU A 373 20.47 -18.13 1.91
CA LEU A 373 21.36 -18.72 2.90
C LEU A 373 21.02 -20.20 3.17
N ARG A 374 19.75 -20.57 3.08
CA ARG A 374 19.28 -21.96 3.19
C ARG A 374 19.59 -22.76 1.93
N ASP A 375 19.12 -22.29 0.77
CA ASP A 375 19.03 -23.09 -0.45
C ASP A 375 20.35 -23.11 -1.26
N GLN A 376 21.12 -22.02 -1.22
CA GLN A 376 22.35 -21.89 -2.00
C GLN A 376 23.61 -22.08 -1.15
N LEU A 377 23.64 -21.55 0.08
CA LEU A 377 24.80 -21.71 0.95
C LEU A 377 24.69 -22.88 1.94
N GLY A 378 23.48 -23.36 2.21
CA GLY A 378 23.26 -24.50 3.11
C GLY A 378 23.72 -24.27 4.56
N ILE A 379 23.76 -23.00 5.01
CA ILE A 379 24.22 -22.69 6.38
C ILE A 379 23.11 -22.84 7.43
N ILE A 380 21.87 -22.96 6.99
CA ILE A 380 20.66 -23.30 7.76
C ILE A 380 19.85 -24.34 6.98
N GLN A 381 19.01 -25.11 7.64
CA GLN A 381 18.14 -26.14 7.02
C GLN A 381 16.70 -25.62 6.82
N SER A 382 16.24 -24.73 7.71
CA SER A 382 14.96 -24.06 7.61
C SER A 382 15.13 -22.55 7.86
N SER A 383 14.20 -21.75 7.37
CA SER A 383 14.23 -20.28 7.58
C SER A 383 14.13 -19.90 9.05
N ASP A 384 13.49 -20.71 9.87
CA ASP A 384 13.31 -20.46 11.30
C ASP A 384 14.62 -20.58 12.09
N GLU A 385 15.61 -21.32 11.57
CA GLU A 385 16.93 -21.46 12.23
C GLU A 385 17.77 -20.19 12.20
N ILE A 386 17.47 -19.24 11.29
CA ILE A 386 18.31 -18.05 11.10
C ILE A 386 18.42 -17.19 12.36
N GLU A 387 17.33 -17.06 13.13
CA GLU A 387 17.28 -16.31 14.37
C GLU A 387 18.24 -16.89 15.41
N ALA A 388 18.11 -18.19 15.68
CA ALA A 388 18.97 -18.91 16.62
C ALA A 388 20.45 -18.89 16.21
N LEU A 389 20.73 -18.97 14.89
CA LEU A 389 22.09 -18.89 14.38
C LEU A 389 22.69 -17.49 14.52
N ALA A 390 21.94 -16.44 14.20
CA ALA A 390 22.35 -15.05 14.34
C ALA A 390 22.57 -14.63 15.81
N ALA A 391 21.77 -15.18 16.72
CA ALA A 391 21.85 -14.92 18.16
C ALA A 391 23.09 -15.55 18.84
N GLN A 392 23.86 -16.39 18.15
CA GLN A 392 25.11 -16.98 18.69
C GLN A 392 26.26 -15.98 18.78
N VAL A 393 26.13 -14.80 18.19
CA VAL A 393 27.14 -13.73 18.22
C VAL A 393 26.51 -12.43 18.70
N GLU A 394 27.30 -11.63 19.43
CA GLU A 394 26.83 -10.38 20.00
C GLU A 394 26.63 -9.29 18.95
N ASP A 395 27.47 -9.30 17.89
CA ASP A 395 27.43 -8.36 16.77
C ASP A 395 27.75 -9.07 15.44
N ASN A 396 27.79 -8.31 14.35
CA ASN A 396 28.10 -8.82 13.02
C ASN A 396 29.60 -9.07 12.78
N GLY A 397 30.48 -8.81 13.74
CA GLY A 397 31.93 -8.94 13.59
C GLY A 397 32.55 -8.06 12.51
N GLY A 398 31.90 -6.93 12.18
CA GLY A 398 32.29 -6.03 11.10
C GLY A 398 31.84 -6.50 9.70
N VAL A 399 31.03 -7.56 9.60
CA VAL A 399 30.51 -8.10 8.34
C VAL A 399 29.21 -7.38 7.98
N TYR A 400 29.13 -6.83 6.77
CA TYR A 400 27.92 -6.23 6.21
C TYR A 400 27.47 -7.00 4.97
N PHE A 401 26.18 -7.31 4.92
CA PHE A 401 25.58 -8.00 3.79
C PHE A 401 24.52 -7.12 3.15
N VAL A 402 24.80 -6.61 1.95
CA VAL A 402 23.85 -5.86 1.10
C VAL A 402 23.22 -6.85 0.12
N PRO A 403 21.98 -7.30 0.33
CA PRO A 403 21.38 -8.38 -0.47
C PRO A 403 20.75 -7.85 -1.78
N ALA A 404 21.55 -7.23 -2.64
CA ALA A 404 21.11 -6.64 -3.91
C ALA A 404 21.01 -7.69 -5.04
N PHE A 405 20.38 -8.86 -4.81
CA PHE A 405 20.35 -9.96 -5.80
C PHE A 405 19.61 -9.58 -7.10
N SER A 406 18.65 -8.68 -7.02
CA SER A 406 17.88 -8.15 -8.16
C SER A 406 18.02 -6.62 -8.30
N GLY A 407 19.18 -6.09 -7.89
CA GLY A 407 19.37 -4.66 -7.75
C GLY A 407 18.91 -4.11 -6.39
N LEU A 408 19.02 -2.80 -6.21
CA LEU A 408 18.53 -2.07 -5.04
C LEU A 408 17.28 -1.28 -5.41
N GLY A 409 16.26 -1.33 -4.55
CA GLY A 409 15.05 -0.52 -4.64
C GLY A 409 15.25 0.89 -4.07
N ALA A 410 14.19 1.47 -3.51
CA ALA A 410 14.25 2.78 -2.87
C ALA A 410 15.25 2.79 -1.70
N PRO A 411 15.98 3.90 -1.50
CA PRO A 411 16.01 5.13 -2.28
C PRO A 411 16.96 5.11 -3.50
N HIS A 412 17.71 4.02 -3.70
CA HIS A 412 18.83 3.95 -4.66
C HIS A 412 18.37 3.78 -6.11
N TRP A 413 17.41 2.86 -6.37
CA TRP A 413 16.93 2.48 -7.71
C TRP A 413 18.05 2.09 -8.67
N ASP A 414 18.95 1.21 -8.21
CA ASP A 414 20.05 0.68 -8.99
C ASP A 414 19.77 -0.78 -9.39
N SER A 415 19.37 -0.98 -10.63
CA SER A 415 19.07 -2.31 -11.19
C SER A 415 20.32 -3.15 -11.51
N TYR A 416 21.50 -2.52 -11.55
CA TYR A 416 22.77 -3.17 -11.83
C TYR A 416 23.53 -3.57 -10.56
N ALA A 417 23.20 -3.02 -9.41
CA ALA A 417 23.76 -3.44 -8.13
C ALA A 417 23.61 -4.96 -7.95
N ARG A 418 24.60 -5.58 -7.32
CA ARG A 418 24.60 -7.03 -7.02
C ARG A 418 24.93 -7.27 -5.56
N GLY A 419 24.38 -8.37 -5.01
CA GLY A 419 24.58 -8.75 -3.62
C GLY A 419 26.04 -8.76 -3.23
N THR A 420 26.38 -8.06 -2.15
CA THR A 420 27.76 -7.86 -1.68
C THR A 420 27.86 -8.21 -0.20
N ILE A 421 28.92 -8.97 0.14
CA ILE A 421 29.32 -9.21 1.53
C ILE A 421 30.70 -8.57 1.72
N SER A 422 30.82 -7.65 2.66
CA SER A 422 32.04 -6.93 2.98
C SER A 422 32.45 -7.12 4.44
N GLY A 423 33.70 -6.76 4.80
CA GLY A 423 34.18 -6.80 6.18
C GLY A 423 34.58 -8.19 6.71
N LEU A 424 34.68 -9.22 5.84
CA LEU A 424 35.08 -10.56 6.25
C LEU A 424 36.50 -10.57 6.82
N SER A 425 36.69 -11.24 7.96
CA SER A 425 37.96 -11.51 8.59
C SER A 425 38.16 -13.02 8.81
N ARG A 426 39.33 -13.44 9.24
CA ARG A 426 39.58 -14.86 9.57
C ARG A 426 38.67 -15.36 10.71
N GLY A 427 38.17 -14.47 11.56
CA GLY A 427 37.25 -14.79 12.67
C GLY A 427 35.78 -14.88 12.24
N SER A 428 35.44 -14.40 11.06
CA SER A 428 34.06 -14.44 10.58
C SER A 428 33.58 -15.86 10.37
N ASN A 429 32.38 -16.17 10.82
CA ASN A 429 31.75 -17.48 10.71
C ASN A 429 30.30 -17.36 10.24
N ARG A 430 29.60 -18.51 10.10
CA ARG A 430 28.23 -18.57 9.61
C ARG A 430 27.22 -17.75 10.43
N SER A 431 27.46 -17.60 11.75
CA SER A 431 26.58 -16.82 12.64
C SER A 431 26.71 -15.33 12.37
N HIS A 432 27.92 -14.83 12.05
CA HIS A 432 28.12 -13.44 11.62
C HIS A 432 27.44 -13.17 10.27
N LEU A 433 27.49 -14.13 9.31
CA LEU A 433 26.77 -14.00 8.04
C LEU A 433 25.25 -13.97 8.23
N ALA A 434 24.72 -14.84 9.09
CA ALA A 434 23.30 -14.90 9.41
C ALA A 434 22.84 -13.58 10.06
N ARG A 435 23.63 -13.05 11.00
CA ARG A 435 23.35 -11.78 11.67
C ARG A 435 23.42 -10.61 10.69
N ALA A 436 24.48 -10.52 9.90
CA ALA A 436 24.64 -9.48 8.89
C ALA A 436 23.49 -9.48 7.85
N ALA A 437 22.94 -10.65 7.51
CA ALA A 437 21.77 -10.75 6.63
C ALA A 437 20.51 -10.17 7.27
N LEU A 438 20.23 -10.48 8.55
CA LEU A 438 19.09 -9.90 9.28
C LEU A 438 19.25 -8.39 9.47
N GLU A 439 20.46 -7.94 9.86
CA GLU A 439 20.79 -6.52 9.98
C GLU A 439 20.64 -5.80 8.63
N GLY A 440 21.06 -6.40 7.52
CA GLY A 440 20.90 -5.86 6.18
C GLY A 440 19.43 -5.64 5.79
N ILE A 441 18.52 -6.53 6.19
CA ILE A 441 17.07 -6.34 6.03
C ILE A 441 16.61 -5.14 6.86
N ALA A 442 17.04 -5.05 8.12
CA ALA A 442 16.65 -3.97 9.02
C ALA A 442 17.18 -2.61 8.54
N TYR A 443 18.43 -2.53 8.09
CA TYR A 443 19.05 -1.30 7.58
C TYR A 443 18.37 -0.79 6.31
N GLN A 444 18.13 -1.63 5.30
CA GLN A 444 17.42 -1.23 4.08
C GLN A 444 16.02 -0.67 4.42
N THR A 445 15.28 -1.36 5.29
CA THR A 445 13.97 -0.87 5.76
C THR A 445 14.12 0.45 6.51
N GLY A 446 15.15 0.59 7.34
CA GLY A 446 15.46 1.82 8.08
C GLY A 446 15.74 3.01 7.15
N ASP A 447 16.50 2.79 6.07
CA ASP A 447 16.80 3.83 5.08
C ASP A 447 15.52 4.29 4.36
N VAL A 448 14.65 3.36 3.97
CA VAL A 448 13.34 3.68 3.38
C VAL A 448 12.47 4.49 4.34
N ILE A 449 12.35 4.07 5.60
CA ILE A 449 11.50 4.75 6.59
C ILE A 449 12.05 6.15 6.92
N ARG A 450 13.38 6.33 7.04
CA ARG A 450 13.99 7.65 7.23
C ARG A 450 13.70 8.57 6.06
N ALA A 451 13.88 8.09 4.83
CA ALA A 451 13.54 8.84 3.62
C ALA A 451 12.05 9.25 3.61
N MET A 452 11.14 8.39 4.07
CA MET A 452 9.71 8.73 4.21
C MET A 452 9.47 9.84 5.21
N CYS A 453 10.11 9.78 6.37
CA CYS A 453 10.01 10.81 7.40
C CYS A 453 10.55 12.17 6.91
N ASP A 454 11.69 12.14 6.23
CA ASP A 454 12.35 13.35 5.72
C ASP A 454 11.55 14.02 4.60
N ASP A 455 10.96 13.23 3.69
CA ASP A 455 10.13 13.74 2.61
C ASP A 455 8.79 14.26 3.10
N ALA A 456 8.14 13.51 4.01
CA ALA A 456 6.85 13.91 4.57
C ALA A 456 6.95 15.04 5.60
N GLY A 457 8.12 15.24 6.22
CA GLY A 457 8.28 16.14 7.35
C GLY A 457 7.47 15.70 8.59
N ILE A 458 7.15 14.39 8.67
CA ILE A 458 6.31 13.80 9.73
C ILE A 458 7.11 12.69 10.40
N PRO A 459 7.32 12.74 11.74
CA PRO A 459 8.01 11.66 12.42
C PRO A 459 7.18 10.38 12.46
N LEU A 460 7.85 9.24 12.32
CA LEU A 460 7.25 7.93 12.56
C LEU A 460 6.88 7.80 14.04
N LYS A 461 5.68 7.30 14.33
CA LYS A 461 5.21 7.06 15.70
C LYS A 461 5.42 5.61 16.12
N GLU A 462 5.07 4.68 15.26
CA GLU A 462 5.29 3.24 15.36
C GLU A 462 5.30 2.64 13.97
N LEU A 463 5.99 1.52 13.80
CA LEU A 463 5.95 0.74 12.57
C LEU A 463 5.08 -0.50 12.80
N ARG A 464 3.98 -0.60 12.08
CA ARG A 464 3.14 -1.80 12.07
C ARG A 464 3.66 -2.80 11.04
N VAL A 465 3.75 -4.06 11.44
CA VAL A 465 4.40 -5.07 10.59
C VAL A 465 3.54 -6.31 10.40
N ASP A 466 3.66 -6.90 9.22
CA ASP A 466 3.09 -8.17 8.83
C ASP A 466 4.02 -8.91 7.85
N GLY A 467 3.59 -10.09 7.41
CA GLY A 467 4.36 -10.96 6.53
C GLY A 467 5.20 -11.99 7.29
N GLY A 468 5.58 -13.06 6.58
CA GLY A 468 6.16 -14.27 7.19
C GLY A 468 7.46 -14.02 7.98
N ALA A 469 8.32 -13.10 7.54
CA ALA A 469 9.59 -12.85 8.22
C ALA A 469 9.42 -12.08 9.56
N THR A 470 8.24 -11.56 9.87
CA THR A 470 7.96 -10.94 11.18
C THR A 470 7.90 -11.94 12.33
N ALA A 471 7.85 -13.24 12.04
CA ALA A 471 7.98 -14.29 13.04
C ALA A 471 9.37 -14.26 13.75
N ASN A 472 10.39 -13.73 13.06
CA ASN A 472 11.74 -13.55 13.61
C ASN A 472 11.77 -12.39 14.60
N GLY A 473 11.80 -12.70 15.91
CA GLY A 473 11.80 -11.71 16.98
C GLY A 473 13.07 -10.86 17.02
N LEU A 474 14.21 -11.45 16.69
CA LEU A 474 15.49 -10.74 16.64
C LEU A 474 15.48 -9.66 15.55
N LEU A 475 14.99 -9.98 14.34
CA LEU A 475 14.83 -9.00 13.27
C LEU A 475 13.90 -7.85 13.67
N MET A 476 12.77 -8.16 14.32
CA MET A 476 11.82 -7.14 14.78
C MET A 476 12.42 -6.24 15.87
N GLN A 477 13.21 -6.81 16.78
CA GLN A 477 13.92 -6.03 17.79
C GLN A 477 15.01 -5.13 17.16
N MET A 478 15.82 -5.67 16.23
CA MET A 478 16.80 -4.88 15.46
C MET A 478 16.12 -3.69 14.74
N GLN A 479 14.94 -3.94 14.16
CA GLN A 479 14.20 -2.88 13.48
C GLN A 479 13.70 -1.80 14.46
N ALA A 480 13.22 -2.18 15.64
CA ALA A 480 12.81 -1.23 16.68
C ALA A 480 14.01 -0.41 17.19
N ASP A 481 15.13 -1.07 17.45
CA ASP A 481 16.37 -0.43 17.90
C ASP A 481 16.89 0.56 16.85
N LEU A 482 16.90 0.17 15.57
CA LEU A 482 17.36 1.03 14.48
C LEU A 482 16.49 2.26 14.28
N LEU A 483 15.16 2.09 14.32
CA LEU A 483 14.22 3.19 14.08
C LEU A 483 14.01 4.09 15.31
N GLY A 484 14.30 3.61 16.51
CA GLY A 484 14.06 4.32 17.76
C GLY A 484 12.57 4.48 18.11
N VAL A 485 11.68 3.68 17.48
CA VAL A 485 10.23 3.64 17.72
C VAL A 485 9.75 2.21 17.88
N PRO A 486 8.57 1.98 18.49
CA PRO A 486 8.01 0.64 18.58
C PRO A 486 7.76 0.02 17.22
N VAL A 487 8.10 -1.27 17.07
CA VAL A 487 7.66 -2.15 15.97
C VAL A 487 6.57 -3.05 16.51
N VAL A 488 5.40 -3.06 15.86
CA VAL A 488 4.20 -3.71 16.37
C VAL A 488 3.66 -4.71 15.36
N ARG A 489 3.68 -5.98 15.72
CA ARG A 489 3.16 -7.07 14.89
C ARG A 489 1.66 -7.23 15.12
N ALA A 490 0.90 -7.29 14.02
CA ALA A 490 -0.53 -7.57 14.07
C ALA A 490 -0.78 -9.04 14.46
N LYS A 491 -1.90 -9.29 15.16
CA LYS A 491 -2.30 -10.64 15.56
C LYS A 491 -2.73 -11.49 14.35
N THR A 492 -3.38 -10.89 13.36
CA THR A 492 -3.74 -11.59 12.13
C THR A 492 -2.65 -11.45 11.09
N SER A 493 -2.35 -12.55 10.39
CA SER A 493 -1.45 -12.55 9.22
C SER A 493 -2.16 -12.07 7.94
N GLU A 494 -3.51 -12.08 7.93
CA GLU A 494 -4.35 -11.84 6.75
C GLU A 494 -4.70 -10.35 6.57
N ILE A 495 -3.78 -9.47 6.91
CA ILE A 495 -3.98 -8.01 6.95
C ILE A 495 -4.39 -7.44 5.59
N THR A 496 -3.80 -7.90 4.51
CA THR A 496 -4.10 -7.43 3.15
C THR A 496 -5.56 -7.72 2.76
N ALA A 497 -5.98 -8.97 2.89
CA ALA A 497 -7.36 -9.37 2.62
C ALA A 497 -8.35 -8.70 3.57
N LEU A 498 -7.98 -8.58 4.86
CA LEU A 498 -8.81 -7.89 5.86
C LEU A 498 -8.99 -6.41 5.51
N GLY A 499 -7.98 -5.75 4.97
CA GLY A 499 -8.09 -4.37 4.50
C GLY A 499 -9.13 -4.19 3.39
N ALA A 500 -9.17 -5.10 2.42
CA ALA A 500 -10.20 -5.11 1.37
C ALA A 500 -11.60 -5.39 1.96
N ALA A 501 -11.70 -6.32 2.92
CA ALA A 501 -12.95 -6.59 3.64
C ALA A 501 -13.41 -5.35 4.43
N TYR A 502 -12.51 -4.64 5.08
CA TYR A 502 -12.82 -3.39 5.80
C TYR A 502 -13.34 -2.30 4.88
N LEU A 503 -12.73 -2.09 3.71
CA LEU A 503 -13.22 -1.14 2.70
C LEU A 503 -14.63 -1.51 2.23
N ALA A 504 -14.88 -2.80 1.94
CA ALA A 504 -16.19 -3.29 1.53
C ALA A 504 -17.23 -3.13 2.64
N GLY A 505 -16.90 -3.53 3.87
CA GLY A 505 -17.80 -3.44 5.02
C GLY A 505 -18.13 -2.00 5.41
N LEU A 506 -17.17 -1.06 5.23
CA LEU A 506 -17.40 0.37 5.42
C LEU A 506 -18.45 0.89 4.41
N ALA A 507 -18.35 0.49 3.14
CA ALA A 507 -19.26 0.91 2.08
C ALA A 507 -20.70 0.40 2.29
N VAL A 508 -20.88 -0.79 2.89
CA VAL A 508 -22.21 -1.38 3.14
C VAL A 508 -22.69 -1.16 4.59
N GLY A 509 -21.92 -0.45 5.42
CA GLY A 509 -22.34 -0.03 6.76
C GLY A 509 -22.18 -1.13 7.84
N VAL A 510 -21.37 -2.17 7.61
CA VAL A 510 -20.97 -3.14 8.66
C VAL A 510 -20.18 -2.43 9.75
N TRP A 511 -19.29 -1.51 9.37
CA TRP A 511 -18.64 -0.57 10.27
C TRP A 511 -19.07 0.86 9.95
N ALA A 512 -19.34 1.64 10.99
CA ALA A 512 -19.83 3.00 10.85
C ALA A 512 -18.75 3.95 10.30
N ASP A 513 -17.50 3.72 10.67
CA ASP A 513 -16.35 4.55 10.32
C ASP A 513 -15.01 3.84 10.52
N ARG A 514 -13.91 4.52 10.19
CA ARG A 514 -12.54 4.02 10.38
C ARG A 514 -12.14 3.81 11.84
N ALA A 515 -12.79 4.50 12.79
CA ALA A 515 -12.50 4.32 14.21
C ALA A 515 -13.06 2.98 14.69
N ALA A 516 -14.26 2.59 14.23
CA ALA A 516 -14.83 1.28 14.48
C ALA A 516 -13.94 0.16 13.91
N ILE A 517 -13.39 0.34 12.69
CA ILE A 517 -12.43 -0.60 12.09
C ILE A 517 -11.15 -0.67 12.93
N ALA A 518 -10.60 0.48 13.33
CA ALA A 518 -9.36 0.52 14.11
C ALA A 518 -9.50 -0.15 15.48
N SER A 519 -10.70 -0.22 16.04
CA SER A 519 -10.96 -0.94 17.31
C SER A 519 -10.87 -2.46 17.18
N ASN A 520 -10.99 -3.02 15.96
CA ASN A 520 -10.80 -4.44 15.68
C ASN A 520 -9.33 -4.82 15.53
N TRP A 521 -8.45 -3.83 15.28
CA TRP A 521 -7.03 -4.09 15.15
C TRP A 521 -6.44 -4.49 16.50
N THR A 522 -5.79 -5.65 16.55
CA THR A 522 -5.17 -6.18 17.78
C THR A 522 -3.69 -6.45 17.54
N GLU A 523 -2.87 -6.07 18.51
CA GLU A 523 -1.45 -6.41 18.48
C GLU A 523 -1.22 -7.85 18.99
N ASP A 524 -0.24 -8.52 18.39
CA ASP A 524 0.30 -9.78 18.86
C ASP A 524 1.53 -9.54 19.73
N SER A 525 2.46 -8.77 19.23
CA SER A 525 3.74 -8.49 19.88
C SER A 525 4.20 -7.06 19.62
N ARG A 526 4.84 -6.47 20.63
CA ARG A 526 5.42 -5.12 20.57
C ARG A 526 6.90 -5.16 20.95
N PHE A 527 7.74 -4.73 20.04
CA PHE A 527 9.19 -4.59 20.22
C PHE A 527 9.48 -3.12 20.47
N ILE A 528 10.03 -2.82 21.64
CA ILE A 528 10.35 -1.46 22.08
C ILE A 528 11.86 -1.25 21.89
N PRO A 529 12.32 -0.06 21.43
CA PRO A 529 13.75 0.26 21.37
C PRO A 529 14.45 -0.05 22.69
N GLY A 530 15.54 -0.79 22.62
CA GLY A 530 16.25 -1.33 23.77
C GLY A 530 17.74 -0.97 23.77
N PRO A 531 18.57 -1.74 24.51
CA PRO A 531 20.00 -1.49 24.59
C PRO A 531 20.75 -1.58 23.26
N GLY A 532 20.22 -2.30 22.27
CA GLY A 532 20.79 -2.41 20.93
C GLY A 532 20.72 -1.14 20.09
N GLN A 533 19.92 -0.14 20.50
CA GLN A 533 19.71 1.10 19.73
C GLN A 533 21.01 1.82 19.41
N GLN A 534 21.87 2.02 20.41
CA GLN A 534 23.15 2.72 20.21
C GLN A 534 24.06 1.95 19.23
N GLN A 535 24.15 0.63 19.39
CA GLN A 535 24.94 -0.23 18.51
C GLN A 535 24.45 -0.15 17.04
N MET A 536 23.15 -0.25 16.79
CA MET A 536 22.58 -0.16 15.45
C MET A 536 22.84 1.22 14.81
N GLN A 537 22.80 2.29 15.59
CA GLN A 537 23.11 3.64 15.11
C GLN A 537 24.61 3.83 14.81
N ASP A 538 25.49 3.31 15.66
CA ASP A 538 26.95 3.41 15.47
C ASP A 538 27.41 2.64 14.21
N GLN A 539 26.73 1.56 13.87
CA GLN A 539 27.03 0.73 12.69
C GLN A 539 26.44 1.29 11.38
N LEU A 540 25.57 2.30 11.45
CA LEU A 540 24.86 2.83 10.28
C LEU A 540 25.80 3.43 9.22
N ALA A 541 26.85 4.14 9.64
CA ALA A 541 27.84 4.70 8.71
C ALA A 541 28.54 3.60 7.89
N ALA A 542 28.96 2.51 8.55
CA ALA A 542 29.60 1.39 7.90
C ALA A 542 28.62 0.59 7.02
N TRP A 543 27.32 0.56 7.36
CA TRP A 543 26.29 0.06 6.47
C TRP A 543 26.20 0.89 5.19
N HIS A 544 26.14 2.22 5.28
CA HIS A 544 26.09 3.08 4.10
C HIS A 544 27.36 2.94 3.23
N ASP A 545 28.55 2.81 3.85
CA ASP A 545 29.78 2.49 3.12
C ASP A 545 29.70 1.16 2.37
N ALA A 546 29.04 0.15 2.94
CA ALA A 546 28.84 -1.13 2.28
C ALA A 546 27.84 -1.02 1.10
N VAL A 547 26.79 -0.21 1.26
CA VAL A 547 25.86 0.09 0.16
C VAL A 547 26.56 0.85 -0.96
N GLU A 548 27.35 1.90 -0.68
CA GLU A 548 28.10 2.65 -1.70
C GLU A 548 29.04 1.75 -2.53
N ARG A 549 29.67 0.75 -1.91
CA ARG A 549 30.50 -0.24 -2.62
C ARG A 549 29.69 -1.22 -3.47
N THR A 550 28.38 -1.29 -3.25
CA THR A 550 27.47 -2.20 -3.96
C THR A 550 26.83 -1.51 -5.16
N LEU A 551 26.74 -0.17 -5.17
CA LEU A 551 26.23 0.62 -6.28
C LEU A 551 27.11 0.48 -7.53
N SER A 552 26.49 0.56 -8.73
CA SER A 552 27.13 0.36 -10.04
C SER A 552 27.67 1.67 -10.64
#